data_e140eea55e9c148a11b6694b43bac411
#
_entry.id   e140eea55e9c148a11b6694b43bac411
#
_cell.length_a   1.000
_cell.length_b   1.000
_cell.length_c   1.000
_cell.angle_alpha   90.00
_cell.angle_beta   90.00
_cell.angle_gamma   90.00
#
_symmetry.space_group_name_H-M   'P 1'
#
loop_
_entity.id
_entity.type
_entity.pdbx_description
1 polymer ?
#
loop_
_entity_poly.entity_id
_entity_poly.type
_entity_poly.pdbx_seq_one_letter_code
_entity_poly.pdbx_strand_id
1 'polypeptide(L)'
;MHGAAFAGCEMSVIKALLLTDVVDSTRLAEKLGDSAMAEVWAAHDRVSRALLVRWRGREIDKTDGMLLLFDNCADAVGYAMEYHPALAALPTPLAARVGLHVGPVTLRENAPDDIARGAKPLEVEGLAKPITARVMALARGGQTLLSAAAREALGTCEHKLVSHGHWRIKGVSDPIELFEIGAADARFATPSDGDKAHRVVWMVDWWLPVNEIPNNLPYQATSFIGRDRELEEVKSLLGAARLLTLVGMGGVGKTRLSLQFAAEQIHDFPDGVWFLDLAPISDPALIVSEAAQVLGVREEPDRPLMQTVCAHLRNRRALLIMDNCEHVIQA
;
A
#
# COMPACT_ATOMS: atom_id res chain seq x y z
N MET A 1 25.02 19.09 49.29
CA MET A 1 23.68 18.53 49.06
C MET A 1 23.15 19.12 47.76
N HIS A 2 23.35 18.41 46.66
CA HIS A 2 22.79 18.80 45.37
C HIS A 2 21.49 18.05 45.20
N GLY A 3 20.36 18.76 45.31
CA GLY A 3 19.06 18.23 45.00
C GLY A 3 18.93 18.05 43.49
N ALA A 4 18.91 16.81 43.05
CA ALA A 4 18.49 16.47 41.70
C ALA A 4 17.00 16.78 41.59
N ALA A 5 16.65 17.80 40.82
CA ALA A 5 15.27 18.04 40.40
C ALA A 5 14.85 16.85 39.53
N PHE A 6 13.94 16.07 40.05
CA PHE A 6 13.24 15.04 39.25
C PHE A 6 12.50 15.78 38.14
N ALA A 7 12.95 15.55 36.91
CA ALA A 7 12.24 15.96 35.71
C ALA A 7 10.82 15.40 35.76
N GLY A 8 9.83 16.25 35.47
CA GLY A 8 8.43 15.88 35.47
C GLY A 8 8.16 14.66 34.65
N CYS A 9 7.25 13.83 35.13
CA CYS A 9 6.77 12.66 34.42
C CYS A 9 6.18 13.13 33.06
N GLU A 10 6.93 12.99 31.98
CA GLU A 10 6.46 13.27 30.63
C GLU A 10 5.35 12.27 30.31
N MET A 11 4.10 12.71 30.36
CA MET A 11 2.95 11.84 30.07
C MET A 11 2.90 11.63 28.56
N SER A 12 2.98 10.36 28.15
CA SER A 12 2.70 9.96 26.79
C SER A 12 1.23 10.18 26.47
N VAL A 13 0.94 10.86 25.37
CA VAL A 13 -0.42 11.15 24.90
C VAL A 13 -0.64 10.54 23.52
N ILE A 14 -1.86 10.06 23.27
CA ILE A 14 -2.21 9.55 21.94
C ILE A 14 -2.53 10.74 21.03
N LYS A 15 -1.86 10.82 19.90
CA LYS A 15 -2.04 11.87 18.88
C LYS A 15 -2.04 11.28 17.48
N ALA A 16 -2.62 12.03 16.55
CA ALA A 16 -2.51 11.76 15.12
C ALA A 16 -1.34 12.57 14.55
N LEU A 17 -0.39 11.86 13.96
CA LEU A 17 0.75 12.42 13.23
C LEU A 17 0.50 12.26 11.74
N LEU A 18 0.62 13.37 11.01
CA LEU A 18 0.54 13.41 9.57
C LEU A 18 1.87 13.97 9.01
N LEU A 19 2.47 13.22 8.09
CA LEU A 19 3.66 13.67 7.38
C LEU A 19 3.34 13.80 5.89
N THR A 20 3.76 14.90 5.31
CA THR A 20 3.65 15.15 3.87
C THR A 20 5.04 15.19 3.24
N ASP A 21 5.11 14.97 1.92
CA ASP A 21 6.31 15.10 1.11
C ASP A 21 5.92 15.46 -0.33
N VAL A 22 6.49 16.53 -0.87
CA VAL A 22 6.19 16.98 -2.24
C VAL A 22 6.98 16.16 -3.25
N VAL A 23 6.27 15.51 -4.16
CA VAL A 23 6.87 14.63 -5.17
C VAL A 23 7.66 15.45 -6.19
N ASP A 24 8.83 14.93 -6.58
CA ASP A 24 9.71 15.53 -7.60
C ASP A 24 10.15 16.98 -7.31
N SER A 25 10.16 17.39 -6.03
CA SER A 25 10.55 18.75 -5.60
C SER A 25 11.94 19.16 -6.11
N THR A 26 12.91 18.24 -6.05
CA THR A 26 14.28 18.47 -6.55
C THR A 26 14.29 18.71 -8.06
N ARG A 27 13.59 17.86 -8.83
CA ARG A 27 13.48 18.00 -10.29
C ARG A 27 12.76 19.29 -10.70
N LEU A 28 11.76 19.68 -9.93
CA LEU A 28 11.05 20.95 -10.13
C LEU A 28 11.97 22.14 -9.86
N ALA A 29 12.78 22.10 -8.77
CA ALA A 29 13.76 23.11 -8.45
C ALA A 29 14.84 23.27 -9.54
N GLU A 30 15.36 22.16 -10.07
CA GLU A 30 16.29 22.17 -11.20
C GLU A 30 15.70 22.87 -12.45
N LYS A 31 14.40 22.65 -12.70
CA LYS A 31 13.71 23.23 -13.86
C LYS A 31 13.40 24.72 -13.72
N LEU A 32 12.99 25.14 -12.52
CA LEU A 32 12.51 26.51 -12.26
C LEU A 32 13.61 27.47 -11.82
N GLY A 33 14.68 26.95 -11.20
CA GLY A 33 15.68 27.72 -10.49
C GLY A 33 15.25 28.17 -9.09
N ASP A 34 16.21 28.54 -8.26
CA ASP A 34 16.02 28.76 -6.82
C ASP A 34 14.99 29.86 -6.50
N SER A 35 15.00 30.97 -7.23
CA SER A 35 14.09 32.10 -6.97
C SER A 35 12.64 31.74 -7.22
N ALA A 36 12.33 31.10 -8.36
CA ALA A 36 10.97 30.69 -8.68
C ALA A 36 10.51 29.54 -7.76
N MET A 37 11.42 28.64 -7.38
CA MET A 37 11.11 27.58 -6.43
C MET A 37 10.79 28.14 -5.02
N ALA A 38 11.46 29.23 -4.60
CA ALA A 38 11.12 29.91 -3.35
C ALA A 38 9.69 30.46 -3.34
N GLU A 39 9.20 30.97 -4.49
CA GLU A 39 7.81 31.43 -4.63
C GLU A 39 6.81 30.26 -4.57
N VAL A 40 7.15 29.11 -5.18
CA VAL A 40 6.37 27.88 -5.11
C VAL A 40 6.25 27.40 -3.66
N TRP A 41 7.37 27.37 -2.91
CA TRP A 41 7.35 27.00 -1.49
C TRP A 41 6.56 27.99 -0.65
N ALA A 42 6.68 29.29 -0.90
CA ALA A 42 5.87 30.29 -0.20
C ALA A 42 4.36 30.12 -0.45
N ALA A 43 3.96 29.74 -1.66
CA ALA A 43 2.57 29.45 -1.99
C ALA A 43 2.10 28.17 -1.30
N HIS A 44 2.89 27.09 -1.37
CA HIS A 44 2.65 25.83 -0.64
C HIS A 44 2.42 26.06 0.84
N ASP A 45 3.32 26.82 1.49
CA ASP A 45 3.27 27.07 2.92
C ASP A 45 2.02 27.86 3.33
N ARG A 46 1.65 28.87 2.55
CA ARG A 46 0.42 29.65 2.84
C ARG A 46 -0.81 28.77 2.83
N VAL A 47 -0.95 27.93 1.80
CA VAL A 47 -2.11 27.03 1.66
C VAL A 47 -2.12 26.00 2.77
N SER A 48 -0.99 25.36 3.02
CA SER A 48 -0.85 24.30 4.04
C SER A 48 -1.17 24.82 5.44
N ARG A 49 -0.65 26.02 5.80
CA ARG A 49 -0.92 26.62 7.10
C ARG A 49 -2.36 27.14 7.24
N ALA A 50 -2.98 27.62 6.17
CA ALA A 50 -4.41 27.98 6.19
C ALA A 50 -5.28 26.78 6.50
N LEU A 51 -4.97 25.62 5.92
CA LEU A 51 -5.66 24.36 6.23
C LEU A 51 -5.41 23.90 7.67
N LEU A 52 -4.21 24.09 8.22
CA LEU A 52 -3.92 23.74 9.62
C LEU A 52 -4.81 24.50 10.60
N VAL A 53 -5.03 25.80 10.37
CA VAL A 53 -5.95 26.60 11.21
C VAL A 53 -7.36 26.01 11.13
N ARG A 54 -7.84 25.68 9.93
CA ARG A 54 -9.17 25.12 9.71
C ARG A 54 -9.36 23.77 10.41
N TRP A 55 -8.35 22.90 10.33
CA TRP A 55 -8.37 21.54 10.86
C TRP A 55 -7.68 21.41 12.23
N ARG A 56 -7.44 22.51 12.93
CA ARG A 56 -6.90 22.53 14.30
C ARG A 56 -5.58 21.75 14.45
N GLY A 57 -4.78 21.71 13.38
CA GLY A 57 -3.48 21.06 13.38
C GLY A 57 -2.37 21.99 13.84
N ARG A 58 -1.23 21.40 14.21
CA ARG A 58 0.01 22.11 14.56
C ARG A 58 1.15 21.66 13.65
N GLU A 59 1.90 22.63 13.10
CA GLU A 59 3.17 22.37 12.42
C GLU A 59 4.24 22.09 13.48
N ILE A 60 4.88 20.92 13.37
CA ILE A 60 5.97 20.49 14.27
C ILE A 60 7.31 20.66 13.58
N ASP A 61 7.39 20.29 12.31
CA ASP A 61 8.62 20.37 11.52
C ASP A 61 8.29 20.59 10.05
N LYS A 62 9.25 21.22 9.36
CA LYS A 62 9.17 21.45 7.93
C LYS A 62 10.51 21.21 7.26
N THR A 63 10.49 20.43 6.18
CA THR A 63 11.57 20.27 5.19
C THR A 63 10.98 20.42 3.81
N ASP A 64 11.13 19.44 2.90
CA ASP A 64 10.40 19.35 1.62
C ASP A 64 8.93 18.97 1.79
N GLY A 65 8.53 18.68 3.02
CA GLY A 65 7.19 18.40 3.48
C GLY A 65 6.99 18.90 4.91
N MET A 66 5.86 18.59 5.50
CA MET A 66 5.49 19.03 6.84
C MET A 66 5.20 17.86 7.76
N LEU A 67 5.75 17.86 8.97
CA LEU A 67 5.30 17.03 10.07
C LEU A 67 4.24 17.79 10.87
N LEU A 68 3.04 17.25 10.91
CA LEU A 68 1.86 17.86 11.49
C LEU A 68 1.33 17.00 12.63
N LEU A 69 0.83 17.66 13.67
CA LEU A 69 0.22 17.04 14.85
C LEU A 69 -1.24 17.45 14.96
N PHE A 70 -2.11 16.49 15.20
CA PHE A 70 -3.54 16.69 15.43
C PHE A 70 -3.98 15.97 16.72
N ASP A 71 -4.98 16.55 17.38
CA ASP A 71 -5.56 15.95 18.59
C ASP A 71 -6.40 14.70 18.29
N ASN A 72 -6.97 14.62 17.10
CA ASN A 72 -7.76 13.47 16.64
C ASN A 72 -7.50 13.13 15.17
N CYS A 73 -7.86 11.91 14.77
CA CYS A 73 -7.63 11.40 13.43
C CYS A 73 -8.55 12.04 12.38
N ALA A 74 -9.76 12.43 12.74
CA ALA A 74 -10.73 13.02 11.80
C ALA A 74 -10.26 14.39 11.29
N ASP A 75 -9.68 15.23 12.15
CA ASP A 75 -9.08 16.50 11.75
C ASP A 75 -7.88 16.29 10.80
N ALA A 76 -7.04 15.29 11.09
CA ALA A 76 -5.91 14.95 10.23
C ALA A 76 -6.36 14.46 8.84
N VAL A 77 -7.41 13.64 8.78
CA VAL A 77 -8.03 13.20 7.51
C VAL A 77 -8.65 14.36 6.77
N GLY A 78 -9.42 15.21 7.44
CA GLY A 78 -10.01 16.41 6.82
C GLY A 78 -8.94 17.32 6.19
N TYR A 79 -7.83 17.53 6.91
CA TYR A 79 -6.67 18.22 6.37
C TYR A 79 -6.15 17.55 5.08
N ALA A 80 -5.89 16.25 5.11
CA ALA A 80 -5.34 15.52 3.97
C ALA A 80 -6.25 15.57 2.74
N MET A 81 -7.57 15.46 2.94
CA MET A 81 -8.56 15.49 1.85
C MET A 81 -8.64 16.86 1.17
N GLU A 82 -8.41 17.96 1.88
CA GLU A 82 -8.35 19.29 1.30
C GLU A 82 -6.95 19.67 0.80
N TYR A 83 -5.90 19.07 1.33
CA TYR A 83 -4.52 19.38 0.98
C TYR A 83 -4.20 19.04 -0.48
N HIS A 84 -4.55 17.85 -0.96
CA HIS A 84 -4.28 17.44 -2.34
C HIS A 84 -4.91 18.37 -3.39
N PRO A 85 -6.22 18.67 -3.35
CA PRO A 85 -6.83 19.59 -4.31
C PRO A 85 -6.29 21.02 -4.17
N ALA A 86 -5.94 21.45 -2.96
CA ALA A 86 -5.38 22.77 -2.75
C ALA A 86 -3.98 22.91 -3.37
N LEU A 87 -3.15 21.87 -3.32
CA LEU A 87 -1.85 21.84 -4.00
C LEU A 87 -1.99 21.78 -5.52
N ALA A 88 -2.95 21.03 -6.02
CA ALA A 88 -3.21 20.94 -7.47
C ALA A 88 -3.71 22.27 -8.05
N ALA A 89 -4.37 23.11 -7.23
CA ALA A 89 -4.88 24.42 -7.62
C ALA A 89 -3.83 25.56 -7.55
N LEU A 90 -2.62 25.29 -7.11
CA LEU A 90 -1.54 26.30 -7.09
C LEU A 90 -1.18 26.75 -8.51
N PRO A 91 -0.65 27.99 -8.71
CA PRO A 91 -0.15 28.46 -9.99
C PRO A 91 0.88 27.52 -10.63
N THR A 92 1.75 26.91 -9.81
CA THR A 92 2.55 25.75 -10.17
C THR A 92 1.97 24.56 -9.40
N PRO A 93 1.19 23.68 -10.07
CA PRO A 93 0.56 22.55 -9.41
C PRO A 93 1.58 21.61 -8.78
N LEU A 94 1.32 21.20 -7.55
CA LEU A 94 2.14 20.25 -6.80
C LEU A 94 1.35 18.97 -6.51
N ALA A 95 2.06 17.87 -6.42
CA ALA A 95 1.55 16.61 -5.88
C ALA A 95 2.35 16.24 -4.63
N ALA A 96 1.69 15.74 -3.61
CA ALA A 96 2.34 15.31 -2.38
C ALA A 96 1.95 13.89 -2.01
N ARG A 97 2.84 13.22 -1.28
CA ARG A 97 2.58 11.97 -0.54
C ARG A 97 2.12 12.34 0.86
N VAL A 98 1.15 11.61 1.39
CA VAL A 98 0.68 11.82 2.77
C VAL A 98 0.65 10.49 3.51
N GLY A 99 1.24 10.46 4.70
CA GLY A 99 1.17 9.33 5.63
C GLY A 99 0.58 9.77 6.96
N LEU A 100 -0.36 8.98 7.49
CA LEU A 100 -1.06 9.23 8.74
C LEU A 100 -0.94 8.03 9.68
N HIS A 101 -0.52 8.29 10.90
CA HIS A 101 -0.47 7.30 11.98
C HIS A 101 -1.01 7.90 13.28
N VAL A 102 -1.69 7.08 14.07
CA VAL A 102 -2.14 7.42 15.43
C VAL A 102 -1.40 6.56 16.42
N GLY A 103 -0.79 7.19 17.41
CA GLY A 103 -0.03 6.46 18.42
C GLY A 103 0.43 7.34 19.58
N PRO A 104 1.08 6.71 20.57
CA PRO A 104 1.63 7.42 21.71
C PRO A 104 2.83 8.28 21.30
N VAL A 105 2.82 9.52 21.76
CA VAL A 105 3.89 10.48 21.61
C VAL A 105 4.19 11.17 22.94
N THR A 106 5.45 11.54 23.13
CA THR A 106 5.88 12.45 24.19
C THR A 106 6.04 13.84 23.59
N LEU A 107 5.35 14.80 24.18
CA LEU A 107 5.44 16.21 23.78
C LEU A 107 6.38 16.94 24.76
N ARG A 108 7.42 17.54 24.22
CA ARG A 108 8.38 18.30 25.00
C ARG A 108 8.44 19.74 24.50
N GLU A 109 8.08 20.68 25.36
CA GLU A 109 8.23 22.09 25.09
C GLU A 109 9.67 22.52 25.41
N ASN A 110 10.30 23.28 24.52
CA ASN A 110 11.62 23.82 24.72
C ASN A 110 11.54 25.14 25.51
N ALA A 111 12.58 25.43 26.30
CA ALA A 111 12.66 26.68 27.04
C ALA A 111 12.73 27.88 26.09
N PRO A 112 12.17 29.05 26.50
CA PRO A 112 12.23 30.27 25.67
C PRO A 112 13.64 30.65 25.19
N ASP A 113 14.66 30.44 26.03
CA ASP A 113 16.05 30.70 25.69
C ASP A 113 16.58 29.77 24.59
N ASP A 114 16.15 28.51 24.57
CA ASP A 114 16.54 27.54 23.53
C ASP A 114 15.81 27.85 22.21
N ILE A 115 14.55 28.27 22.31
CA ILE A 115 13.76 28.72 21.14
C ILE A 115 14.43 29.96 20.52
N ALA A 116 14.90 30.90 21.34
CA ALA A 116 15.62 32.08 20.86
C ALA A 116 16.95 31.71 20.17
N ARG A 117 17.54 30.55 20.50
CA ARG A 117 18.74 29.99 19.84
C ARG A 117 18.42 29.09 18.62
N GLY A 118 17.16 28.96 18.26
CA GLY A 118 16.73 28.22 17.07
C GLY A 118 16.13 26.83 17.33
N ALA A 119 15.90 26.46 18.60
CA ALA A 119 15.14 25.25 18.91
C ALA A 119 13.66 25.41 18.51
N LYS A 120 13.00 24.31 18.17
CA LYS A 120 11.56 24.31 17.89
C LYS A 120 10.79 24.56 19.19
N PRO A 121 9.65 25.26 19.15
CA PRO A 121 8.83 25.45 20.34
C PRO A 121 8.33 24.13 20.96
N LEU A 122 8.04 23.13 20.13
CA LEU A 122 7.52 21.83 20.52
C LEU A 122 8.25 20.71 19.78
N GLU A 123 8.75 19.73 20.52
CA GLU A 123 9.30 18.49 20.00
C GLU A 123 8.30 17.36 20.19
N VAL A 124 8.25 16.45 19.19
CA VAL A 124 7.43 15.25 19.23
C VAL A 124 8.35 14.04 19.17
N GLU A 125 8.31 13.22 20.21
CA GLU A 125 9.15 12.04 20.35
C GLU A 125 8.29 10.78 20.45
N GLY A 126 8.88 9.62 20.12
CA GLY A 126 8.23 8.33 20.16
C GLY A 126 8.20 7.60 18.81
N LEU A 127 7.80 6.34 18.85
CA LEU A 127 7.75 5.45 17.66
C LEU A 127 6.71 5.90 16.62
N ALA A 128 5.71 6.66 17.01
CA ALA A 128 4.70 7.16 16.08
C ALA A 128 5.31 8.00 14.94
N LYS A 129 6.33 8.82 15.23
CA LYS A 129 7.01 9.66 14.23
C LYS A 129 7.70 8.85 13.11
N PRO A 130 8.62 7.90 13.40
CA PRO A 130 9.21 7.07 12.36
C PRO A 130 8.20 6.18 11.64
N ILE A 131 7.15 5.70 12.29
CA ILE A 131 6.08 4.94 11.62
C ILE A 131 5.37 5.83 10.60
N THR A 132 4.96 7.03 10.99
CA THR A 132 4.32 8.00 10.07
C THR A 132 5.18 8.28 8.85
N ALA A 133 6.49 8.49 9.05
CA ALA A 133 7.44 8.74 7.97
C ALA A 133 7.55 7.54 6.99
N ARG A 134 7.49 6.32 7.51
CA ARG A 134 7.51 5.10 6.66
C ARG A 134 6.22 4.91 5.89
N VAL A 135 5.07 5.14 6.54
CA VAL A 135 3.76 5.10 5.87
C VAL A 135 3.72 6.12 4.74
N MET A 136 4.15 7.37 4.99
CA MET A 136 4.25 8.41 3.97
C MET A 136 5.17 8.02 2.81
N ALA A 137 6.33 7.43 3.10
CA ALA A 137 7.31 7.05 2.08
C ALA A 137 6.80 5.97 1.10
N LEU A 138 5.80 5.19 1.47
CA LEU A 138 5.14 4.21 0.59
C LEU A 138 4.09 4.85 -0.30
N ALA A 139 3.54 6.00 0.07
CA ALA A 139 2.51 6.68 -0.71
C ALA A 139 3.07 7.20 -2.04
N ARG A 140 2.21 7.26 -3.05
CA ARG A 140 2.46 7.93 -4.33
C ARG A 140 1.98 9.39 -4.29
N GLY A 141 2.36 10.18 -5.25
CA GLY A 141 1.82 11.54 -5.40
C GLY A 141 0.30 11.54 -5.50
N GLY A 142 -0.35 12.35 -4.68
CA GLY A 142 -1.82 12.40 -4.56
C GLY A 142 -2.43 11.37 -3.62
N GLN A 143 -1.64 10.48 -3.03
CA GLN A 143 -2.10 9.39 -2.15
C GLN A 143 -2.03 9.78 -0.67
N THR A 144 -3.05 9.40 0.10
CA THR A 144 -3.05 9.45 1.57
C THR A 144 -3.14 8.04 2.13
N LEU A 145 -2.07 7.58 2.78
CA LEU A 145 -2.00 6.28 3.44
C LEU A 145 -2.19 6.43 4.95
N LEU A 146 -2.96 5.50 5.51
CA LEU A 146 -3.22 5.39 6.95
C LEU A 146 -2.66 4.05 7.46
N SER A 147 -2.07 4.07 8.65
CA SER A 147 -1.84 2.83 9.39
C SER A 147 -3.15 2.26 9.96
N ALA A 148 -3.16 0.97 10.32
CA ALA A 148 -4.31 0.33 10.99
C ALA A 148 -4.77 1.13 12.23
N ALA A 149 -3.82 1.61 13.06
CA ALA A 149 -4.14 2.43 14.22
C ALA A 149 -4.85 3.75 13.85
N ALA A 150 -4.45 4.38 12.75
CA ALA A 150 -5.13 5.58 12.26
C ALA A 150 -6.53 5.24 11.70
N ARG A 151 -6.67 4.11 10.98
CA ARG A 151 -7.96 3.62 10.49
C ARG A 151 -8.93 3.32 11.62
N GLU A 152 -8.46 2.68 12.68
CA GLU A 152 -9.25 2.38 13.88
C GLU A 152 -9.69 3.67 14.59
N ALA A 153 -8.77 4.60 14.82
CA ALA A 153 -9.04 5.88 15.47
C ALA A 153 -9.97 6.79 14.67
N LEU A 154 -10.02 6.65 13.33
CA LEU A 154 -10.94 7.39 12.46
C LEU A 154 -12.39 6.93 12.64
N GLY A 155 -12.63 5.64 12.90
CA GLY A 155 -13.98 5.08 12.99
C GLY A 155 -14.73 5.11 11.64
N THR A 156 -16.03 5.47 11.68
CA THR A 156 -16.85 5.64 10.48
C THR A 156 -16.55 6.98 9.80
N CYS A 157 -16.39 6.97 8.47
CA CYS A 157 -16.18 8.17 7.68
C CYS A 157 -16.90 8.06 6.34
N GLU A 158 -17.16 9.19 5.70
CA GLU A 158 -17.83 9.27 4.38
C GLU A 158 -16.88 8.99 3.20
N HIS A 159 -15.58 9.00 3.46
CA HIS A 159 -14.56 8.79 2.44
C HIS A 159 -14.40 7.30 2.10
N LYS A 160 -14.05 7.02 0.87
CA LYS A 160 -13.70 5.67 0.41
C LYS A 160 -12.39 5.23 1.06
N LEU A 161 -12.38 4.01 1.60
CA LEU A 161 -11.22 3.38 2.20
C LEU A 161 -10.96 2.03 1.55
N VAL A 162 -9.70 1.74 1.23
CA VAL A 162 -9.25 0.46 0.69
C VAL A 162 -8.05 -0.02 1.50
N SER A 163 -8.05 -1.30 1.88
CA SER A 163 -6.88 -1.94 2.48
C SER A 163 -5.88 -2.32 1.38
N HIS A 164 -4.61 -2.03 1.63
CA HIS A 164 -3.47 -2.49 0.82
C HIS A 164 -2.76 -3.69 1.47
N GLY A 165 -3.38 -4.32 2.47
CA GLY A 165 -2.84 -5.45 3.20
C GLY A 165 -1.74 -5.05 4.20
N HIS A 166 -0.99 -6.06 4.66
CA HIS A 166 0.02 -5.89 5.69
C HIS A 166 1.40 -5.61 5.10
N TRP A 167 2.13 -4.75 5.78
CA TRP A 167 3.44 -4.28 5.35
C TRP A 167 4.44 -4.43 6.49
N ARG A 168 5.54 -5.14 6.24
CA ARG A 168 6.68 -5.17 7.15
C ARG A 168 7.50 -3.90 6.95
N ILE A 169 7.54 -3.09 7.98
CA ILE A 169 8.18 -1.78 7.99
C ILE A 169 9.48 -1.89 8.79
N LYS A 170 10.60 -1.44 8.23
CA LYS A 170 11.92 -1.52 8.89
C LYS A 170 11.91 -0.75 10.21
N GLY A 171 12.28 -1.43 11.30
CA GLY A 171 12.31 -0.86 12.67
C GLY A 171 10.97 -0.95 13.41
N VAL A 172 9.98 -1.67 12.86
CA VAL A 172 8.73 -2.02 13.53
C VAL A 172 8.66 -3.53 13.65
N SER A 173 8.35 -4.04 14.86
CA SER A 173 8.39 -5.47 15.17
C SER A 173 7.38 -6.26 14.35
N ASP A 174 6.14 -5.78 14.31
CA ASP A 174 5.03 -6.46 13.66
C ASP A 174 4.62 -5.74 12.37
N PRO A 175 4.17 -6.47 11.35
CA PRO A 175 3.61 -5.87 10.16
C PRO A 175 2.38 -5.01 10.47
N ILE A 176 2.27 -3.89 9.77
CA ILE A 176 1.17 -2.94 9.91
C ILE A 176 0.28 -3.04 8.67
N GLU A 177 -1.02 -3.18 8.87
CA GLU A 177 -1.97 -3.04 7.77
C GLU A 177 -2.07 -1.57 7.36
N LEU A 178 -2.00 -1.33 6.04
CA LEU A 178 -2.09 0.00 5.44
C LEU A 178 -3.40 0.16 4.69
N PHE A 179 -3.99 1.33 4.85
CA PHE A 179 -5.21 1.73 4.17
C PHE A 179 -4.95 2.98 3.34
N GLU A 180 -5.64 3.11 2.22
CA GLU A 180 -5.70 4.34 1.45
C GLU A 180 -7.08 4.98 1.63
N ILE A 181 -7.11 6.30 1.83
CA ILE A 181 -8.32 7.09 1.93
C ILE A 181 -8.40 8.10 0.79
N GLY A 182 -9.59 8.29 0.25
CA GLY A 182 -9.82 9.24 -0.85
C GLY A 182 -11.30 9.54 -1.08
N ALA A 183 -11.58 10.35 -2.08
CA ALA A 183 -12.95 10.65 -2.53
C ALA A 183 -13.65 9.37 -3.04
N ALA A 184 -14.98 9.41 -3.14
CA ALA A 184 -15.78 8.24 -3.55
C ALA A 184 -15.41 7.72 -4.95
N ASP A 185 -15.00 8.60 -5.85
CA ASP A 185 -14.57 8.33 -7.22
C ASP A 185 -13.05 8.13 -7.36
N ALA A 186 -12.30 8.20 -6.27
CA ALA A 186 -10.85 8.06 -6.30
C ALA A 186 -10.43 6.67 -6.80
N ARG A 187 -9.40 6.65 -7.66
CA ARG A 187 -8.71 5.43 -8.09
C ARG A 187 -7.56 5.17 -7.13
N PHE A 188 -7.58 4.00 -6.51
CA PHE A 188 -6.56 3.58 -5.59
C PHE A 188 -5.54 2.68 -6.28
N ALA A 189 -4.29 2.83 -5.91
CA ALA A 189 -3.21 2.01 -6.44
C ALA A 189 -2.35 1.47 -5.30
N THR A 190 -2.11 0.16 -5.30
CA THR A 190 -1.26 -0.48 -4.30
C THR A 190 0.10 0.24 -4.23
N PRO A 191 0.58 0.59 -3.03
CA PRO A 191 1.92 1.12 -2.83
C PRO A 191 2.99 0.17 -3.40
N SER A 192 4.13 0.71 -3.78
CA SER A 192 5.24 -0.12 -4.29
C SER A 192 6.15 -0.56 -3.14
N ASP A 193 6.64 -1.79 -3.21
CA ASP A 193 7.70 -2.27 -2.33
C ASP A 193 8.95 -1.40 -2.45
N GLY A 194 9.67 -1.27 -1.34
CA GLY A 194 10.92 -0.53 -1.27
C GLY A 194 11.85 -1.06 -0.17
N ASP A 195 13.08 -0.56 -0.13
CA ASP A 195 14.12 -1.02 0.80
C ASP A 195 13.75 -0.92 2.28
N LYS A 196 12.79 -0.06 2.61
CA LYS A 196 12.39 0.24 3.99
C LYS A 196 11.05 -0.38 4.37
N ALA A 197 10.30 -0.90 3.40
CA ALA A 197 9.04 -1.58 3.63
C ALA A 197 8.66 -2.46 2.44
N HIS A 198 8.07 -3.63 2.70
CA HIS A 198 7.56 -4.55 1.70
C HIS A 198 6.26 -5.20 2.19
N ARG A 199 5.44 -5.56 1.23
CA ARG A 199 4.16 -6.20 1.49
C ARG A 199 4.35 -7.64 1.97
N VAL A 200 3.56 -8.06 2.95
CA VAL A 200 3.58 -9.41 3.52
C VAL A 200 2.18 -9.98 3.62
N VAL A 201 2.07 -11.30 3.60
CA VAL A 201 0.85 -12.05 3.84
C VAL A 201 1.04 -13.00 5.01
N TRP A 202 -0.02 -13.20 5.79
CA TRP A 202 -0.01 -14.15 6.91
C TRP A 202 -0.16 -15.58 6.37
N MET A 203 0.80 -16.42 6.74
CA MET A 203 0.72 -17.87 6.58
C MET A 203 0.11 -18.49 7.83
N VAL A 204 0.28 -19.76 8.03
CA VAL A 204 -0.32 -20.47 9.18
C VAL A 204 0.16 -19.89 10.53
N ASP A 205 1.46 -19.51 10.62
CA ASP A 205 2.12 -19.05 11.84
C ASP A 205 3.25 -18.03 11.64
N TRP A 206 3.43 -17.52 10.40
CA TRP A 206 4.46 -16.56 10.06
C TRP A 206 4.05 -15.64 8.89
N TRP A 207 4.80 -14.55 8.71
CA TRP A 207 4.58 -13.57 7.63
C TRP A 207 5.50 -13.85 6.44
N LEU A 208 4.91 -14.07 5.27
CA LEU A 208 5.62 -14.28 4.00
C LEU A 208 5.66 -12.96 3.20
N PRO A 209 6.85 -12.50 2.74
CA PRO A 209 6.93 -11.42 1.77
C PRO A 209 6.19 -11.76 0.46
N VAL A 210 5.41 -10.82 -0.07
CA VAL A 210 4.61 -11.07 -1.29
C VAL A 210 5.46 -11.42 -2.49
N ASN A 211 6.65 -10.84 -2.61
CA ASN A 211 7.60 -11.13 -3.66
C ASN A 211 8.24 -12.55 -3.56
N GLU A 212 8.06 -13.23 -2.44
CA GLU A 212 8.49 -14.62 -2.23
C GLU A 212 7.36 -15.64 -2.46
N ILE A 213 6.13 -15.20 -2.79
CA ILE A 213 5.04 -16.09 -3.15
C ILE A 213 5.41 -16.84 -4.43
N PRO A 214 5.41 -18.19 -4.42
CA PRO A 214 5.76 -18.97 -5.59
C PRO A 214 4.84 -18.66 -6.76
N ASN A 215 5.39 -18.38 -7.93
CA ASN A 215 4.61 -18.20 -9.14
C ASN A 215 5.45 -18.45 -10.39
N ASN A 216 4.79 -18.73 -11.49
CA ASN A 216 5.38 -18.83 -12.83
C ASN A 216 4.69 -17.90 -13.84
N LEU A 217 4.12 -16.79 -13.35
CA LEU A 217 3.43 -15.84 -14.23
C LEU A 217 4.40 -15.28 -15.28
N PRO A 218 4.03 -15.31 -16.57
CA PRO A 218 4.86 -14.77 -17.63
C PRO A 218 4.97 -13.23 -17.51
N TYR A 219 6.16 -12.71 -17.77
CA TYR A 219 6.41 -11.27 -17.74
C TYR A 219 5.56 -10.54 -18.78
N GLN A 220 4.84 -9.50 -18.35
CA GLN A 220 4.01 -8.66 -19.21
C GLN A 220 4.79 -7.41 -19.65
N ALA A 221 5.28 -7.41 -20.89
CA ALA A 221 6.11 -6.31 -21.43
C ALA A 221 5.35 -5.00 -21.71
N THR A 222 4.01 -5.03 -21.76
CA THR A 222 3.17 -3.88 -22.09
C THR A 222 2.19 -3.57 -20.96
N SER A 223 1.90 -2.28 -20.76
CA SER A 223 0.94 -1.84 -19.77
C SER A 223 -0.46 -2.41 -20.04
N PHE A 224 -1.16 -2.80 -18.99
CA PHE A 224 -2.57 -3.16 -19.04
C PHE A 224 -3.40 -1.88 -18.88
N ILE A 225 -4.23 -1.55 -19.88
CA ILE A 225 -5.00 -0.31 -19.89
C ILE A 225 -6.48 -0.63 -20.07
N GLY A 226 -7.30 -0.06 -19.20
CA GLY A 226 -8.74 -0.30 -19.16
C GLY A 226 -9.10 -1.65 -18.56
N ARG A 227 -10.39 -2.01 -18.60
CA ARG A 227 -10.96 -3.25 -18.05
C ARG A 227 -10.90 -3.36 -16.52
N ASP A 228 -10.78 -2.24 -15.81
CA ASP A 228 -10.86 -2.22 -14.34
C ASP A 228 -12.16 -2.86 -13.85
N ARG A 229 -13.26 -2.67 -14.60
CA ARG A 229 -14.56 -3.25 -14.28
C ARG A 229 -14.57 -4.77 -14.41
N GLU A 230 -13.97 -5.32 -15.46
CA GLU A 230 -13.85 -6.76 -15.65
C GLU A 230 -12.93 -7.40 -14.60
N LEU A 231 -11.86 -6.72 -14.17
CA LEU A 231 -11.01 -7.19 -13.07
C LEU A 231 -11.78 -7.28 -11.75
N GLU A 232 -12.57 -6.26 -11.41
CA GLU A 232 -13.44 -6.29 -10.22
C GLU A 232 -14.51 -7.37 -10.31
N GLU A 233 -15.08 -7.61 -11.48
CA GLU A 233 -16.05 -8.67 -11.71
C GLU A 233 -15.40 -10.05 -11.51
N VAL A 234 -14.23 -10.31 -12.08
CA VAL A 234 -13.45 -11.55 -11.87
C VAL A 234 -13.16 -11.74 -10.37
N LYS A 235 -12.74 -10.69 -9.67
CA LYS A 235 -12.48 -10.72 -8.24
C LYS A 235 -13.72 -11.11 -7.43
N SER A 236 -14.85 -10.50 -7.73
CA SER A 236 -16.13 -10.77 -7.06
C SER A 236 -16.59 -12.21 -7.29
N LEU A 237 -16.52 -12.68 -8.53
CA LEU A 237 -16.95 -14.03 -8.91
C LEU A 237 -16.04 -15.11 -8.30
N LEU A 238 -14.73 -14.91 -8.33
CA LEU A 238 -13.77 -15.86 -7.76
C LEU A 238 -13.82 -15.88 -6.22
N GLY A 239 -14.23 -14.79 -5.58
CA GLY A 239 -14.51 -14.75 -4.14
C GLY A 239 -15.70 -15.63 -3.73
N ALA A 240 -16.64 -15.88 -4.63
CA ALA A 240 -17.84 -16.70 -4.40
C ALA A 240 -17.74 -18.13 -4.94
N ALA A 241 -16.80 -18.42 -5.84
CA ALA A 241 -16.68 -19.71 -6.54
C ALA A 241 -15.23 -20.22 -6.54
N ARG A 242 -15.08 -21.56 -6.60
CA ARG A 242 -13.76 -22.20 -6.72
C ARG A 242 -13.26 -22.32 -8.16
N LEU A 243 -14.15 -22.21 -9.12
CA LEU A 243 -13.86 -22.29 -10.55
C LEU A 243 -14.55 -21.15 -11.26
N LEU A 244 -13.80 -20.41 -12.06
CA LEU A 244 -14.29 -19.35 -12.93
C LEU A 244 -13.80 -19.61 -14.35
N THR A 245 -14.70 -19.58 -15.33
CA THR A 245 -14.37 -19.72 -16.73
C THR A 245 -14.55 -18.41 -17.47
N LEU A 246 -13.49 -17.92 -18.11
CA LEU A 246 -13.51 -16.74 -18.97
C LEU A 246 -13.82 -17.19 -20.42
N VAL A 247 -14.97 -16.79 -20.93
CA VAL A 247 -15.43 -17.14 -22.28
C VAL A 247 -15.42 -15.91 -23.18
N GLY A 248 -15.08 -16.07 -24.45
CA GLY A 248 -15.08 -14.98 -25.43
C GLY A 248 -14.30 -15.33 -26.69
N MET A 249 -14.44 -14.51 -27.73
CA MET A 249 -13.76 -14.70 -29.02
C MET A 249 -12.23 -14.70 -28.88
N GLY A 250 -11.53 -15.35 -29.81
CA GLY A 250 -10.08 -15.29 -29.91
C GLY A 250 -9.58 -13.83 -30.00
N GLY A 251 -8.45 -13.53 -29.35
CA GLY A 251 -7.85 -12.19 -29.37
C GLY A 251 -8.52 -11.13 -28.49
N VAL A 252 -9.63 -11.40 -27.81
CA VAL A 252 -10.30 -10.44 -26.93
C VAL A 252 -9.54 -10.15 -25.62
N GLY A 253 -8.43 -10.85 -25.38
CA GLY A 253 -7.54 -10.60 -24.25
C GLY A 253 -7.92 -11.34 -22.96
N LYS A 254 -8.55 -12.52 -23.04
CA LYS A 254 -8.87 -13.38 -21.87
C LYS A 254 -7.62 -13.75 -21.07
N THR A 255 -6.61 -14.28 -21.73
CA THR A 255 -5.31 -14.64 -21.14
C THR A 255 -4.70 -13.44 -20.41
N ARG A 256 -4.71 -12.27 -21.07
CA ARG A 256 -4.14 -11.08 -20.48
C ARG A 256 -4.91 -10.58 -19.25
N LEU A 257 -6.23 -10.69 -19.28
CA LEU A 257 -7.09 -10.35 -18.12
C LEU A 257 -6.82 -11.30 -16.95
N SER A 258 -6.72 -12.61 -17.19
CA SER A 258 -6.42 -13.58 -16.13
C SER A 258 -5.04 -13.41 -15.53
N LEU A 259 -4.01 -13.14 -16.35
CA LEU A 259 -2.65 -12.87 -15.87
C LEU A 259 -2.55 -11.56 -15.08
N GLN A 260 -3.24 -10.51 -15.55
CA GLN A 260 -3.29 -9.24 -14.82
C GLN A 260 -3.98 -9.41 -13.46
N PHE A 261 -5.14 -10.06 -13.44
CA PHE A 261 -5.84 -10.40 -12.21
C PHE A 261 -4.95 -11.18 -11.24
N ALA A 262 -4.27 -12.20 -11.71
CA ALA A 262 -3.40 -13.04 -10.90
C ALA A 262 -2.22 -12.24 -10.30
N ALA A 263 -1.61 -11.37 -11.10
CA ALA A 263 -0.52 -10.51 -10.62
C ALA A 263 -0.99 -9.50 -9.56
N GLU A 264 -2.19 -8.92 -9.72
CA GLU A 264 -2.76 -7.98 -8.75
C GLU A 264 -3.21 -8.65 -7.45
N GLN A 265 -3.74 -9.87 -7.54
CA GLN A 265 -4.27 -10.62 -6.39
C GLN A 265 -3.32 -11.70 -5.86
N ILE A 266 -2.04 -11.69 -6.25
CA ILE A 266 -1.05 -12.71 -5.85
C ILE A 266 -1.00 -12.90 -4.32
N HIS A 267 -1.19 -11.82 -3.58
CA HIS A 267 -1.20 -11.82 -2.11
C HIS A 267 -2.40 -12.57 -1.49
N ASP A 268 -3.44 -12.83 -2.26
CA ASP A 268 -4.59 -13.63 -1.81
C ASP A 268 -4.31 -15.14 -1.92
N PHE A 269 -3.22 -15.53 -2.58
CA PHE A 269 -2.84 -16.91 -2.86
C PHE A 269 -1.45 -17.25 -2.34
N PRO A 270 -1.25 -17.28 -1.01
CA PRO A 270 0.09 -17.43 -0.40
C PRO A 270 0.78 -18.75 -0.73
N ASP A 271 0.04 -19.80 -1.10
CA ASP A 271 0.60 -21.09 -1.53
C ASP A 271 0.97 -21.14 -3.01
N GLY A 272 0.81 -20.02 -3.73
CA GLY A 272 1.30 -19.86 -5.10
C GLY A 272 0.26 -19.48 -6.13
N VAL A 273 0.75 -18.94 -7.25
CA VAL A 273 -0.04 -18.60 -8.44
C VAL A 273 0.61 -19.26 -9.65
N TRP A 274 -0.13 -20.15 -10.32
CA TRP A 274 0.41 -21.02 -11.32
C TRP A 274 -0.34 -20.87 -12.65
N PHE A 275 0.42 -20.64 -13.72
CA PHE A 275 -0.10 -20.53 -15.09
C PHE A 275 0.24 -21.78 -15.88
N LEU A 276 -0.77 -22.43 -16.46
CA LEU A 276 -0.67 -23.56 -17.36
C LEU A 276 -1.13 -23.13 -18.75
N ASP A 277 -0.21 -23.08 -19.70
CA ASP A 277 -0.55 -22.93 -21.12
C ASP A 277 -0.79 -24.30 -21.74
N LEU A 278 -2.04 -24.59 -22.06
CA LEU A 278 -2.44 -25.86 -22.66
C LEU A 278 -2.36 -25.86 -24.19
N ALA A 279 -2.05 -24.75 -24.84
CA ALA A 279 -1.95 -24.67 -26.30
C ALA A 279 -1.01 -25.71 -26.92
N PRO A 280 0.18 -26.03 -26.35
CA PRO A 280 1.07 -27.05 -26.90
C PRO A 280 0.64 -28.49 -26.63
N ILE A 281 -0.38 -28.73 -25.80
CA ILE A 281 -0.78 -30.07 -25.35
C ILE A 281 -1.86 -30.62 -26.29
N SER A 282 -1.47 -31.60 -27.12
CA SER A 282 -2.41 -32.26 -28.03
C SER A 282 -3.13 -33.49 -27.42
N ASP A 283 -2.49 -34.14 -26.44
CA ASP A 283 -3.05 -35.29 -25.73
C ASP A 283 -3.55 -34.86 -24.35
N PRO A 284 -4.88 -34.93 -24.12
CA PRO A 284 -5.47 -34.59 -22.84
C PRO A 284 -4.92 -35.35 -21.62
N ALA A 285 -4.39 -36.56 -21.82
CA ALA A 285 -3.79 -37.36 -20.77
C ALA A 285 -2.53 -36.67 -20.16
N LEU A 286 -1.90 -35.77 -20.90
CA LEU A 286 -0.70 -35.05 -20.47
C LEU A 286 -1.02 -33.83 -19.60
N ILE A 287 -2.27 -33.37 -19.51
CA ILE A 287 -2.66 -32.20 -18.72
C ILE A 287 -2.24 -32.35 -17.24
N VAL A 288 -2.48 -33.53 -16.68
CA VAL A 288 -2.14 -33.81 -15.28
C VAL A 288 -0.64 -33.78 -15.05
N SER A 289 0.14 -34.29 -16.00
CA SER A 289 1.59 -34.29 -15.95
C SER A 289 2.14 -32.87 -16.04
N GLU A 290 1.58 -32.04 -16.91
CA GLU A 290 1.93 -30.63 -17.01
C GLU A 290 1.59 -29.86 -15.72
N ALA A 291 0.39 -30.08 -15.16
CA ALA A 291 0.02 -29.50 -13.88
C ALA A 291 0.96 -29.93 -12.75
N ALA A 292 1.33 -31.20 -12.70
CA ALA A 292 2.29 -31.73 -11.72
C ALA A 292 3.66 -31.07 -11.88
N GLN A 293 4.15 -30.92 -13.09
CA GLN A 293 5.42 -30.29 -13.40
C GLN A 293 5.43 -28.83 -12.94
N VAL A 294 4.43 -28.07 -13.31
CA VAL A 294 4.30 -26.64 -12.93
C VAL A 294 4.19 -26.48 -11.42
N LEU A 295 3.45 -27.34 -10.74
CA LEU A 295 3.28 -27.34 -9.29
C LEU A 295 4.48 -27.92 -8.52
N GLY A 296 5.47 -28.48 -9.21
CA GLY A 296 6.63 -29.15 -8.59
C GLY A 296 6.25 -30.45 -7.87
N VAL A 297 5.14 -31.09 -8.25
CA VAL A 297 4.66 -32.34 -7.68
C VAL A 297 5.38 -33.52 -8.36
N ARG A 298 5.97 -34.41 -7.57
CA ARG A 298 6.63 -35.62 -8.07
C ARG A 298 5.67 -36.80 -8.10
N GLU A 299 5.83 -37.68 -9.07
CA GLU A 299 5.10 -38.94 -9.13
C GLU A 299 5.47 -39.82 -7.92
N GLU A 300 4.43 -40.45 -7.35
CA GLU A 300 4.58 -41.45 -6.30
C GLU A 300 4.35 -42.87 -6.92
N PRO A 301 5.19 -43.89 -6.61
CA PRO A 301 5.15 -45.18 -7.27
C PRO A 301 3.81 -45.91 -7.23
N ASP A 302 3.06 -45.74 -6.13
CA ASP A 302 1.81 -46.50 -5.88
C ASP A 302 0.56 -45.61 -5.93
N ARG A 303 0.65 -44.41 -6.52
CA ARG A 303 -0.46 -43.46 -6.52
C ARG A 303 -0.65 -42.79 -7.88
N PRO A 304 -1.86 -42.79 -8.44
CA PRO A 304 -2.14 -42.02 -9.64
C PRO A 304 -1.77 -40.56 -9.51
N LEU A 305 -1.07 -39.97 -10.48
CA LEU A 305 -0.55 -38.60 -10.46
C LEU A 305 -1.65 -37.56 -10.17
N MET A 306 -2.86 -37.75 -10.73
CA MET A 306 -4.03 -36.91 -10.42
C MET A 306 -4.33 -36.87 -8.91
N GLN A 307 -4.26 -38.02 -8.24
CA GLN A 307 -4.51 -38.07 -6.79
C GLN A 307 -3.41 -37.38 -6.01
N THR A 308 -2.17 -37.46 -6.47
CA THR A 308 -1.02 -36.77 -5.85
C THR A 308 -1.18 -35.25 -6.02
N VAL A 309 -1.54 -34.77 -7.21
CA VAL A 309 -1.82 -33.35 -7.46
C VAL A 309 -2.99 -32.85 -6.62
N CYS A 310 -4.11 -33.60 -6.57
CA CYS A 310 -5.26 -33.25 -5.75
C CYS A 310 -4.92 -33.18 -4.26
N ALA A 311 -4.10 -34.11 -3.76
CA ALA A 311 -3.64 -34.12 -2.37
C ALA A 311 -2.72 -32.94 -2.07
N HIS A 312 -1.84 -32.58 -3.00
CA HIS A 312 -0.96 -31.41 -2.90
C HIS A 312 -1.76 -30.10 -2.78
N LEU A 313 -2.85 -29.95 -3.54
CA LEU A 313 -3.66 -28.75 -3.57
C LEU A 313 -4.73 -28.68 -2.46
N ARG A 314 -5.06 -29.79 -1.82
CA ARG A 314 -6.24 -29.93 -0.92
C ARG A 314 -6.34 -28.86 0.17
N ASN A 315 -5.23 -28.54 0.80
CA ASN A 315 -5.15 -27.59 1.92
C ASN A 315 -4.37 -26.31 1.58
N ARG A 316 -4.21 -26.05 0.28
CA ARG A 316 -3.48 -24.90 -0.21
C ARG A 316 -4.41 -23.82 -0.72
N ARG A 317 -4.05 -22.58 -0.45
CA ARG A 317 -4.68 -21.39 -1.00
C ARG A 317 -3.86 -20.91 -2.18
N ALA A 318 -4.02 -21.61 -3.30
CA ALA A 318 -3.30 -21.36 -4.56
C ALA A 318 -4.28 -21.02 -5.69
N LEU A 319 -3.82 -20.25 -6.66
CA LEU A 319 -4.53 -19.95 -7.89
C LEU A 319 -3.91 -20.74 -9.06
N LEU A 320 -4.73 -21.49 -9.76
CA LEU A 320 -4.34 -22.18 -10.98
C LEU A 320 -5.06 -21.55 -12.17
N ILE A 321 -4.31 -21.03 -13.12
CA ILE A 321 -4.83 -20.47 -14.37
C ILE A 321 -4.55 -21.49 -15.48
N MET A 322 -5.60 -21.97 -16.13
CA MET A 322 -5.49 -22.87 -17.27
C MET A 322 -5.95 -22.11 -18.52
N ASP A 323 -5.04 -21.88 -19.45
CA ASP A 323 -5.32 -21.15 -20.69
C ASP A 323 -5.39 -22.08 -21.89
N ASN A 324 -6.10 -21.67 -22.94
CA ASN A 324 -6.28 -22.44 -24.16
C ASN A 324 -6.90 -23.84 -23.91
N CYS A 325 -7.95 -23.92 -23.08
CA CYS A 325 -8.61 -25.20 -22.73
C CYS A 325 -9.52 -25.75 -23.82
N GLU A 326 -9.88 -24.95 -24.83
CA GLU A 326 -10.96 -25.26 -25.80
C GLU A 326 -10.75 -26.53 -26.60
N HIS A 327 -9.52 -26.93 -26.90
CA HIS A 327 -9.20 -28.11 -27.67
C HIS A 327 -9.10 -29.41 -26.82
N VAL A 328 -9.07 -29.26 -25.48
CA VAL A 328 -8.96 -30.40 -24.55
C VAL A 328 -10.21 -30.60 -23.67
N ILE A 329 -11.25 -29.78 -23.86
CA ILE A 329 -12.51 -29.84 -23.07
C ILE A 329 -13.26 -31.17 -23.19
N GLN A 330 -13.04 -31.96 -24.26
CA GLN A 330 -13.73 -33.21 -24.47
C GLN A 330 -13.01 -34.43 -23.88
N ALA A 331 -12.02 -34.21 -23.07
CA ALA A 331 -11.17 -35.26 -22.47
C ALA A 331 -11.63 -35.67 -21.07
#